data_7737190e5457411c9925325e9c9e3ba0
#
_entry.id   7737190e5457411c9925325e9c9e3ba0
#
_cell.length_a   1.000
_cell.length_b   1.000
_cell.length_c   1.000
_cell.angle_alpha   90.00
_cell.angle_beta   90.00
_cell.angle_gamma   90.00
#
_symmetry.space_group_name_H-M   'P 1'
#
loop_
_entity.id
_entity.type
_entity.pdbx_description
1 polymer ?
#
loop_
_entity_poly.entity_id
_entity_poly.type
_entity_poly.pdbx_seq_one_letter_code
_entity_poly.pdbx_strand_id
1 'polypeptide(L)'
;MYFAGVLQEAGCTIIYGMQNYKVHSKIVSVLLSENGEIGYITHLGTGNYNENTSKQYTDLNIVTADREIGEDGAAFFRNIAICNTDYSYEKLLIAPQGLKKGLLQCIDEQIQLAKAGKPARIIAKMNSLTDKQMIDRLYQAGKSGVEISLIVRGICCLLPGIPGETEHIRIISIVGRFLEHSRIYCFGEGKERKIYISSADLMTRNTDKRVEIATPVMDKAIEAKIYGCLLYTSPSPRD
;
A
#
# COMPACT_ATOMS: atom_id res chain seq x y z
N MET A 1 0.72 -22.09 17.99
CA MET A 1 -0.45 -22.31 18.88
C MET A 1 -0.17 -21.93 20.34
N TYR A 2 1.04 -22.04 20.87
CA TYR A 2 1.36 -21.70 22.26
C TYR A 2 0.88 -20.30 22.70
N PHE A 3 1.26 -19.25 21.97
CA PHE A 3 0.86 -17.87 22.31
C PHE A 3 -0.66 -17.61 22.23
N ALA A 4 -1.37 -18.32 21.33
CA ALA A 4 -2.81 -18.18 21.24
C ALA A 4 -3.51 -18.66 22.53
N GLY A 5 -3.06 -19.80 23.08
CA GLY A 5 -3.58 -20.30 24.37
C GLY A 5 -3.32 -19.30 25.51
N VAL A 6 -2.08 -18.81 25.64
CA VAL A 6 -1.73 -17.81 26.66
C VAL A 6 -2.58 -16.54 26.57
N LEU A 7 -2.81 -16.05 25.34
CA LEU A 7 -3.64 -14.86 25.14
C LEU A 7 -5.12 -15.12 25.44
N GLN A 8 -5.65 -16.31 25.11
CA GLN A 8 -7.02 -16.68 25.47
C GLN A 8 -7.21 -16.78 26.99
N GLU A 9 -6.26 -17.37 27.71
CA GLU A 9 -6.25 -17.41 29.18
C GLU A 9 -6.19 -16.01 29.79
N ALA A 10 -5.53 -15.06 29.12
CA ALA A 10 -5.51 -13.65 29.49
C ALA A 10 -6.77 -12.87 29.08
N GLY A 11 -7.81 -13.54 28.57
CA GLY A 11 -9.09 -12.92 28.18
C GLY A 11 -9.14 -12.35 26.78
N CYS A 12 -8.13 -12.62 25.94
CA CYS A 12 -8.15 -12.14 24.54
C CYS A 12 -9.04 -13.02 23.64
N THR A 13 -9.76 -12.37 22.73
CA THR A 13 -10.44 -13.07 21.63
C THR A 13 -9.44 -13.35 20.52
N ILE A 14 -9.31 -14.62 20.13
CA ILE A 14 -8.40 -15.05 19.08
C ILE A 14 -9.17 -15.40 17.81
N ILE A 15 -8.78 -14.77 16.70
CA ILE A 15 -9.29 -15.06 15.36
C ILE A 15 -8.15 -15.70 14.56
N TYR A 16 -8.34 -16.97 14.15
CA TYR A 16 -7.31 -17.76 13.46
C TYR A 16 -7.17 -17.47 11.96
N GLY A 17 -7.66 -16.30 11.52
CA GLY A 17 -7.65 -15.85 10.14
C GLY A 17 -9.00 -15.97 9.45
N MET A 18 -9.01 -15.90 8.14
CA MET A 18 -10.20 -16.01 7.29
C MET A 18 -10.12 -17.25 6.41
N GLN A 19 -11.25 -17.93 6.28
CA GLN A 19 -11.34 -19.08 5.36
C GLN A 19 -11.01 -18.63 3.93
N ASN A 20 -10.17 -19.38 3.24
CA ASN A 20 -9.70 -19.15 1.88
C ASN A 20 -8.80 -17.93 1.66
N TYR A 21 -8.49 -17.14 2.69
CA TYR A 21 -7.63 -15.97 2.57
C TYR A 21 -6.47 -16.04 3.57
N LYS A 22 -5.27 -15.71 3.09
CA LYS A 22 -4.14 -15.46 3.99
C LYS A 22 -4.23 -14.03 4.50
N VAL A 23 -4.36 -13.83 5.80
CA VAL A 23 -4.24 -12.50 6.40
C VAL A 23 -2.78 -12.08 6.43
N HIS A 24 -2.46 -10.98 5.74
CA HIS A 24 -1.09 -10.44 5.64
C HIS A 24 -1.01 -8.96 6.01
N SER A 25 -2.13 -8.36 6.36
CA SER A 25 -2.22 -6.99 6.88
C SER A 25 -1.46 -6.83 8.19
N LYS A 26 -0.94 -5.63 8.44
CA LYS A 26 -0.24 -5.22 9.67
C LYS A 26 -0.96 -4.01 10.23
N ILE A 27 -1.81 -4.25 11.19
CA ILE A 27 -2.63 -3.22 11.83
C ILE A 27 -2.73 -3.49 13.33
N VAL A 28 -2.62 -2.44 14.13
CA VAL A 28 -3.02 -2.41 15.54
C VAL A 28 -3.96 -1.23 15.71
N SER A 29 -5.08 -1.44 16.37
CA SER A 29 -6.04 -0.37 16.66
C SER A 29 -6.34 -0.36 18.16
N VAL A 30 -6.19 0.81 18.77
CA VAL A 30 -6.56 1.09 20.15
C VAL A 30 -7.76 2.02 20.12
N LEU A 31 -8.84 1.61 20.78
CA LEU A 31 -10.04 2.41 20.98
C LEU A 31 -10.02 2.96 22.40
N LEU A 32 -10.12 4.27 22.52
CA LEU A 32 -10.16 4.98 23.79
C LEU A 32 -11.57 5.53 23.99
N SER A 33 -12.12 5.36 25.18
CA SER A 33 -13.41 5.97 25.55
C SER A 33 -13.16 7.01 26.64
N GLU A 34 -13.46 8.26 26.34
CA GLU A 34 -13.32 9.37 27.26
C GLU A 34 -14.57 10.26 27.19
N ASN A 35 -15.23 10.48 28.31
CA ASN A 35 -16.44 11.31 28.40
C ASN A 35 -17.56 10.93 27.41
N GLY A 36 -17.67 9.64 27.03
CA GLY A 36 -18.66 9.16 26.06
C GLY A 36 -18.25 9.31 24.59
N GLU A 37 -17.10 9.90 24.31
CA GLU A 37 -16.50 9.97 22.99
C GLU A 37 -15.52 8.83 22.76
N ILE A 38 -15.45 8.34 21.50
CA ILE A 38 -14.49 7.30 21.09
C ILE A 38 -13.35 7.96 20.32
N GLY A 39 -12.15 7.85 20.87
CA GLY A 39 -10.89 8.17 20.21
C GLY A 39 -10.23 6.92 19.62
N TYR A 40 -9.35 7.13 18.66
CA TYR A 40 -8.63 6.04 17.99
C TYR A 40 -7.14 6.32 17.96
N ILE A 41 -6.33 5.28 18.15
CA ILE A 41 -4.92 5.26 17.79
C ILE A 41 -4.71 4.04 16.92
N THR A 42 -4.41 4.26 15.64
CA THR A 42 -4.25 3.18 14.66
C THR A 42 -2.82 3.15 14.15
N HIS A 43 -2.18 2.00 14.26
CA HIS A 43 -0.87 1.71 13.68
C HIS A 43 -1.06 0.82 12.45
N LEU A 44 -0.47 1.21 11.33
CA LEU A 44 -0.47 0.45 10.07
C LEU A 44 0.97 0.35 9.55
N GLY A 45 1.35 -0.82 9.04
CA GLY A 45 2.70 -1.07 8.62
C GLY A 45 2.84 -1.88 7.33
N THR A 46 3.99 -1.74 6.68
CA THR A 46 4.36 -2.55 5.50
C THR A 46 4.98 -3.89 5.89
N GLY A 47 5.58 -3.98 7.09
CA GLY A 47 6.36 -5.12 7.57
C GLY A 47 5.73 -5.86 8.73
N ASN A 48 6.17 -7.11 8.93
CA ASN A 48 5.69 -7.97 10.00
C ASN A 48 6.15 -7.48 11.39
N TYR A 49 5.32 -7.68 12.40
CA TYR A 49 5.69 -7.53 13.81
C TYR A 49 6.56 -8.72 14.26
N ASN A 50 7.81 -8.74 13.78
CA ASN A 50 8.75 -9.80 14.05
C ASN A 50 10.16 -9.24 14.31
N GLU A 51 10.73 -9.56 15.45
CA GLU A 51 12.02 -9.02 15.89
C GLU A 51 13.18 -9.34 14.94
N ASN A 52 13.20 -10.52 14.35
CA ASN A 52 14.29 -10.93 13.46
C ASN A 52 14.22 -10.23 12.11
N THR A 53 13.01 -10.11 11.53
CA THR A 53 12.83 -9.42 10.25
C THR A 53 13.02 -7.91 10.38
N SER A 54 12.66 -7.31 11.52
CA SER A 54 12.82 -5.86 11.75
C SER A 54 14.29 -5.41 11.75
N LYS A 55 15.22 -6.30 12.06
CA LYS A 55 16.67 -6.03 12.02
C LYS A 55 17.28 -6.08 10.61
N GLN A 56 16.55 -6.64 9.64
CA GLN A 56 17.06 -6.90 8.29
C GLN A 56 16.27 -6.18 7.20
N TYR A 57 15.01 -5.80 7.46
CA TYR A 57 14.10 -5.23 6.48
C TYR A 57 13.93 -3.74 6.71
N THR A 58 13.82 -3.01 5.60
CA THR A 58 13.39 -1.61 5.63
C THR A 58 11.88 -1.55 5.44
N ASP A 59 11.17 -1.18 6.49
CA ASP A 59 9.72 -1.06 6.49
C ASP A 59 9.28 0.35 6.91
N LEU A 60 8.06 0.71 6.55
CA LEU A 60 7.41 1.94 6.98
C LEU A 60 6.21 1.61 7.85
N ASN A 61 6.03 2.43 8.89
CA ASN A 61 4.91 2.34 9.80
C ASN A 61 4.32 3.73 10.01
N ILE A 62 2.99 3.82 10.08
CA ILE A 62 2.25 5.03 10.44
C ILE A 62 1.49 4.76 11.72
N VAL A 63 1.59 5.70 12.68
CA VAL A 63 0.71 5.78 13.83
C VAL A 63 -0.12 7.04 13.67
N THR A 64 -1.42 6.94 13.74
CA THR A 64 -2.34 8.06 13.53
C THR A 64 -3.50 8.02 14.51
N ALA A 65 -3.98 9.22 14.88
CA ALA A 65 -5.22 9.41 15.62
C ALA A 65 -6.36 9.89 14.70
N ASP A 66 -6.17 9.83 13.39
CA ASP A 66 -7.21 10.17 12.42
C ASP A 66 -8.45 9.31 12.65
N ARG A 67 -9.61 9.98 12.78
CA ARG A 67 -10.87 9.34 13.14
C ARG A 67 -11.36 8.38 12.06
N GLU A 68 -11.32 8.80 10.80
CA GLU A 68 -11.82 8.01 9.67
C GLU A 68 -10.96 6.73 9.48
N ILE A 69 -9.63 6.84 9.61
CA ILE A 69 -8.73 5.67 9.60
C ILE A 69 -9.00 4.78 10.81
N GLY A 70 -9.29 5.36 11.97
CA GLY A 70 -9.64 4.62 13.19
C GLY A 70 -10.95 3.84 13.07
N GLU A 71 -11.99 4.47 12.53
CA GLU A 71 -13.30 3.86 12.26
C GLU A 71 -13.16 2.71 11.24
N ASP A 72 -12.38 2.91 10.17
CA ASP A 72 -12.04 1.87 9.20
C ASP A 72 -11.29 0.70 9.86
N GLY A 73 -10.31 1.00 10.73
CA GLY A 73 -9.58 -0.02 11.49
C GLY A 73 -10.50 -0.86 12.38
N ALA A 74 -11.42 -0.23 13.09
CA ALA A 74 -12.41 -0.93 13.91
C ALA A 74 -13.37 -1.77 13.03
N ALA A 75 -13.80 -1.24 11.88
CA ALA A 75 -14.61 -1.96 10.91
C ALA A 75 -13.85 -3.16 10.34
N PHE A 76 -12.54 -3.00 10.04
CA PHE A 76 -11.69 -4.08 9.57
C PHE A 76 -11.69 -5.28 10.53
N PHE A 77 -11.47 -5.06 11.82
CA PHE A 77 -11.47 -6.16 12.81
C PHE A 77 -12.84 -6.82 12.93
N ARG A 78 -13.94 -6.05 12.91
CA ARG A 78 -15.30 -6.63 12.90
C ARG A 78 -15.54 -7.51 11.68
N ASN A 79 -15.15 -7.05 10.50
CA ASN A 79 -15.35 -7.79 9.25
C ASN A 79 -14.48 -9.05 9.16
N ILE A 80 -13.23 -9.00 9.64
CA ILE A 80 -12.37 -10.19 9.76
C ILE A 80 -13.01 -11.23 10.67
N ALA A 81 -13.58 -10.82 11.81
CA ALA A 81 -14.19 -11.73 12.78
C ALA A 81 -15.36 -12.53 12.22
N ILE A 82 -16.11 -11.95 11.28
CA ILE A 82 -17.27 -12.60 10.63
C ILE A 82 -16.98 -13.06 9.20
N CYS A 83 -15.71 -13.05 8.78
CA CYS A 83 -15.27 -13.42 7.42
C CYS A 83 -15.97 -12.62 6.31
N ASN A 84 -16.34 -11.36 6.55
CA ASN A 84 -16.93 -10.47 5.58
C ASN A 84 -15.84 -9.75 4.77
N THR A 85 -15.75 -10.03 3.48
CA THR A 85 -14.85 -9.32 2.56
C THR A 85 -15.52 -8.23 1.74
N ASP A 86 -16.86 -8.17 1.77
CA ASP A 86 -17.67 -7.26 0.96
C ASP A 86 -18.09 -6.02 1.79
N TYR A 87 -17.09 -5.22 2.15
CA TYR A 87 -17.27 -3.98 2.89
C TYR A 87 -16.44 -2.85 2.26
N SER A 88 -17.03 -1.68 2.14
CA SER A 88 -16.35 -0.47 1.65
C SER A 88 -15.83 0.35 2.83
N TYR A 89 -14.57 0.74 2.73
CA TYR A 89 -13.86 1.56 3.71
C TYR A 89 -13.72 2.99 3.17
N GLU A 90 -13.70 3.98 4.06
CA GLU A 90 -13.63 5.39 3.67
C GLU A 90 -12.22 5.80 3.24
N LYS A 91 -11.22 5.39 3.99
CA LYS A 91 -9.80 5.74 3.77
C LYS A 91 -8.93 4.56 3.41
N LEU A 92 -9.15 3.41 4.03
CA LEU A 92 -8.31 2.24 3.81
C LEU A 92 -8.70 1.52 2.51
N LEU A 93 -7.70 1.15 1.73
CA LEU A 93 -7.87 0.25 0.60
C LEU A 93 -7.55 -1.18 1.06
N ILE A 94 -8.56 -2.05 1.10
CA ILE A 94 -8.42 -3.40 1.64
C ILE A 94 -8.65 -4.45 0.55
N ALA A 95 -7.70 -5.36 0.41
CA ALA A 95 -7.87 -6.54 -0.43
C ALA A 95 -8.72 -7.61 0.31
N PRO A 96 -9.49 -8.43 -0.45
CA PRO A 96 -9.46 -8.57 -1.91
C PRO A 96 -10.29 -7.54 -2.70
N GLN A 97 -11.27 -6.86 -2.11
CA GLN A 97 -12.26 -6.08 -2.87
C GLN A 97 -11.79 -4.64 -3.21
N GLY A 98 -11.25 -3.92 -2.25
CA GLY A 98 -11.02 -2.48 -2.36
C GLY A 98 -9.64 -2.10 -2.89
N LEU A 99 -8.57 -2.83 -2.53
CA LEU A 99 -7.19 -2.40 -2.75
C LEU A 99 -6.86 -2.27 -4.24
N LYS A 100 -7.05 -3.30 -5.02
CA LYS A 100 -6.78 -3.27 -6.47
C LYS A 100 -7.62 -2.19 -7.16
N LYS A 101 -8.92 -2.14 -6.86
CA LYS A 101 -9.85 -1.17 -7.42
C LYS A 101 -9.43 0.27 -7.12
N GLY A 102 -9.07 0.56 -5.87
CA GLY A 102 -8.63 1.90 -5.45
C GLY A 102 -7.32 2.33 -6.12
N LEU A 103 -6.34 1.43 -6.22
CA LEU A 103 -5.09 1.75 -6.92
C LEU A 103 -5.30 1.93 -8.43
N LEU A 104 -6.14 1.11 -9.08
CA LEU A 104 -6.51 1.29 -10.49
C LEU A 104 -7.19 2.64 -10.73
N GLN A 105 -8.08 3.05 -9.82
CA GLN A 105 -8.72 4.36 -9.89
C GLN A 105 -7.70 5.50 -9.82
N CYS A 106 -6.70 5.39 -8.92
CA CYS A 106 -5.62 6.39 -8.85
C CYS A 106 -4.80 6.45 -10.14
N ILE A 107 -4.54 5.30 -10.79
CA ILE A 107 -3.88 5.28 -12.12
C ILE A 107 -4.76 5.94 -13.17
N ASP A 108 -6.08 5.66 -13.17
CA ASP A 108 -7.03 6.26 -14.11
C ASP A 108 -7.10 7.79 -13.97
N GLU A 109 -7.06 8.31 -12.75
CA GLU A 109 -6.98 9.75 -12.50
C GLU A 109 -5.73 10.36 -13.17
N GLN A 110 -4.57 9.69 -13.10
CA GLN A 110 -3.36 10.16 -13.76
C GLN A 110 -3.47 10.11 -15.28
N ILE A 111 -4.10 9.07 -15.84
CA ILE A 111 -4.38 8.98 -17.29
C ILE A 111 -5.24 10.16 -17.74
N GLN A 112 -6.27 10.52 -16.98
CA GLN A 112 -7.15 11.66 -17.34
C GLN A 112 -6.38 13.00 -17.25
N LEU A 113 -5.51 13.18 -16.26
CA LEU A 113 -4.66 14.36 -16.16
C LEU A 113 -3.74 14.49 -17.37
N ALA A 114 -3.03 13.42 -17.75
CA ALA A 114 -2.14 13.39 -18.90
C ALA A 114 -2.89 13.71 -20.22
N LYS A 115 -4.05 13.09 -20.42
CA LYS A 115 -4.90 13.38 -21.60
C LYS A 115 -5.40 14.83 -21.64
N ALA A 116 -5.54 15.48 -20.50
CA ALA A 116 -5.89 16.89 -20.39
C ALA A 116 -4.68 17.83 -20.50
N GLY A 117 -3.48 17.31 -20.84
CA GLY A 117 -2.23 18.08 -20.93
C GLY A 117 -1.72 18.59 -19.60
N LYS A 118 -2.15 18.01 -18.47
CA LYS A 118 -1.70 18.36 -17.12
C LYS A 118 -0.57 17.43 -16.67
N PRO A 119 0.34 17.89 -15.79
CA PRO A 119 1.35 17.04 -15.20
C PRO A 119 0.72 15.80 -14.53
N ALA A 120 1.24 14.63 -14.88
CA ALA A 120 0.77 13.35 -14.35
C ALA A 120 1.96 12.44 -14.07
N ARG A 121 2.02 11.90 -12.85
CA ARG A 121 3.16 11.09 -12.41
C ARG A 121 2.70 9.95 -11.50
N ILE A 122 3.37 8.81 -11.66
CA ILE A 122 3.26 7.67 -10.74
C ILE A 122 4.66 7.29 -10.28
N ILE A 123 4.87 7.20 -8.97
CA ILE A 123 6.07 6.60 -8.39
C ILE A 123 5.61 5.45 -7.48
N ALA A 124 6.12 4.25 -7.73
CA ALA A 124 5.74 3.11 -6.89
C ALA A 124 6.96 2.28 -6.50
N LYS A 125 7.02 1.93 -5.22
CA LYS A 125 8.01 1.00 -4.67
C LYS A 125 7.31 -0.24 -4.18
N MET A 126 7.79 -1.42 -4.60
CA MET A 126 7.22 -2.71 -4.24
C MET A 126 8.24 -3.84 -4.37
N ASN A 127 7.94 -5.00 -3.84
CA ASN A 127 8.83 -6.15 -4.02
C ASN A 127 8.64 -6.81 -5.39
N SER A 128 7.39 -6.94 -5.86
CA SER A 128 7.09 -7.60 -7.14
C SER A 128 5.90 -6.99 -7.85
N LEU A 129 5.96 -7.00 -9.18
CA LEU A 129 4.91 -6.54 -10.10
C LEU A 129 4.59 -7.65 -11.11
N THR A 130 3.49 -8.39 -10.88
CA THR A 130 3.08 -9.53 -11.71
C THR A 130 1.57 -9.57 -11.97
N ASP A 131 0.79 -8.67 -11.38
CA ASP A 131 -0.65 -8.60 -11.63
C ASP A 131 -0.90 -8.03 -13.03
N LYS A 132 -1.52 -8.84 -13.90
CA LYS A 132 -1.73 -8.47 -15.30
C LYS A 132 -2.56 -7.20 -15.45
N GLN A 133 -3.63 -7.06 -14.66
CA GLN A 133 -4.52 -5.90 -14.76
C GLN A 133 -3.81 -4.60 -14.34
N MET A 134 -2.98 -4.65 -13.29
CA MET A 134 -2.15 -3.53 -12.87
C MET A 134 -1.11 -3.17 -13.94
N ILE A 135 -0.44 -4.17 -14.51
CA ILE A 135 0.56 -3.99 -15.58
C ILE A 135 -0.08 -3.34 -16.81
N ASP A 136 -1.21 -3.90 -17.29
CA ASP A 136 -1.93 -3.37 -18.44
C ASP A 136 -2.35 -1.90 -18.22
N ARG A 137 -2.75 -1.55 -16.98
CA ARG A 137 -3.16 -0.18 -16.68
C ARG A 137 -1.97 0.77 -16.57
N LEU A 138 -0.85 0.35 -15.99
CA LEU A 138 0.40 1.13 -15.97
C LEU A 138 0.94 1.36 -17.39
N TYR A 139 0.88 0.32 -18.23
CA TYR A 139 1.22 0.44 -19.64
C TYR A 139 0.37 1.49 -20.36
N GLN A 140 -0.95 1.44 -20.19
CA GLN A 140 -1.87 2.44 -20.77
C GLN A 140 -1.60 3.85 -20.23
N ALA A 141 -1.22 3.98 -18.95
CA ALA A 141 -0.85 5.25 -18.36
C ALA A 141 0.41 5.83 -19.03
N GLY A 142 1.46 5.03 -19.18
CA GLY A 142 2.67 5.43 -19.90
C GLY A 142 2.37 5.88 -21.33
N LYS A 143 1.57 5.11 -22.08
CA LYS A 143 1.12 5.50 -23.45
C LYS A 143 0.30 6.78 -23.49
N SER A 144 -0.33 7.15 -22.40
CA SER A 144 -1.07 8.42 -22.29
C SER A 144 -0.20 9.60 -21.88
N GLY A 145 1.11 9.40 -21.69
CA GLY A 145 2.06 10.44 -21.29
C GLY A 145 2.23 10.61 -19.78
N VAL A 146 1.79 9.65 -18.96
CA VAL A 146 2.07 9.64 -17.53
C VAL A 146 3.53 9.25 -17.30
N GLU A 147 4.29 10.06 -16.55
CA GLU A 147 5.65 9.73 -16.13
C GLU A 147 5.62 8.69 -15.01
N ILE A 148 6.18 7.51 -15.26
CA ILE A 148 6.12 6.37 -14.34
C ILE A 148 7.53 5.96 -13.91
N SER A 149 7.76 5.96 -12.59
CA SER A 149 9.00 5.48 -11.98
C SER A 149 8.70 4.35 -11.01
N LEU A 150 9.19 3.16 -11.28
CA LEU A 150 8.97 1.98 -10.45
C LEU A 150 10.27 1.51 -9.81
N ILE A 151 10.21 1.18 -8.53
CA ILE A 151 11.29 0.57 -7.76
C ILE A 151 10.84 -0.84 -7.40
N VAL A 152 11.34 -1.84 -8.14
CA VAL A 152 10.92 -3.24 -8.00
C VAL A 152 12.14 -4.11 -7.75
N ARG A 153 12.28 -4.66 -6.54
CA ARG A 153 13.46 -5.45 -6.18
C ARG A 153 13.43 -6.93 -6.57
N GLY A 154 12.26 -7.46 -6.88
CA GLY A 154 12.04 -8.87 -7.22
C GLY A 154 11.48 -9.03 -8.63
N ILE A 155 10.46 -9.87 -8.78
CA ILE A 155 9.88 -10.19 -10.09
C ILE A 155 9.13 -8.99 -10.65
N CYS A 156 9.50 -8.60 -11.88
CA CYS A 156 8.81 -7.55 -12.63
C CYS A 156 8.44 -8.08 -14.02
N CYS A 157 7.15 -8.09 -14.35
CA CYS A 157 6.64 -8.54 -15.64
C CYS A 157 6.28 -7.37 -16.58
N LEU A 158 6.79 -6.17 -16.30
CA LEU A 158 6.65 -4.99 -17.16
C LEU A 158 8.03 -4.62 -17.71
N LEU A 159 8.16 -4.49 -19.04
CA LEU A 159 9.38 -4.05 -19.71
C LEU A 159 9.37 -2.53 -19.88
N PRO A 160 10.36 -1.79 -19.35
CA PRO A 160 10.45 -0.35 -19.48
C PRO A 160 11.16 0.08 -20.76
N GLY A 161 10.98 1.35 -21.15
CA GLY A 161 11.84 2.05 -22.11
C GLY A 161 11.70 1.61 -23.57
N ILE A 162 10.64 0.92 -23.96
CA ILE A 162 10.38 0.54 -25.36
C ILE A 162 9.82 1.76 -26.09
N PRO A 163 10.49 2.28 -27.16
CA PRO A 163 10.01 3.44 -27.90
C PRO A 163 8.59 3.25 -28.45
N GLY A 164 7.73 4.25 -28.25
CA GLY A 164 6.32 4.23 -28.64
C GLY A 164 5.42 3.35 -27.79
N GLU A 165 5.96 2.62 -26.82
CA GLU A 165 5.22 1.68 -25.98
C GLU A 165 5.36 1.97 -24.48
N THR A 166 6.57 1.91 -23.93
CA THR A 166 6.85 2.11 -22.50
C THR A 166 7.96 3.13 -22.26
N GLU A 167 8.17 4.06 -23.16
CA GLU A 167 9.22 5.09 -23.09
C GLU A 167 9.09 6.01 -21.86
N HIS A 168 7.87 6.23 -21.36
CA HIS A 168 7.59 6.97 -20.14
C HIS A 168 7.67 6.14 -18.87
N ILE A 169 8.05 4.86 -18.97
CA ILE A 169 8.16 3.95 -17.83
C ILE A 169 9.63 3.66 -17.55
N ARG A 170 10.04 3.92 -16.31
CA ARG A 170 11.39 3.60 -15.82
C ARG A 170 11.27 2.63 -14.65
N ILE A 171 12.14 1.63 -14.62
CA ILE A 171 12.15 0.61 -13.57
C ILE A 171 13.57 0.44 -13.08
N ILE A 172 13.77 0.53 -11.76
CA ILE A 172 15.04 0.21 -11.11
C ILE A 172 14.83 -0.84 -10.02
N SER A 173 15.91 -1.46 -9.59
CA SER A 173 15.97 -2.32 -8.42
C SER A 173 17.00 -1.79 -7.44
N ILE A 174 16.66 -1.81 -6.14
CA ILE A 174 17.59 -1.43 -5.08
C ILE A 174 17.99 -2.69 -4.34
N VAL A 175 19.29 -2.96 -4.33
CA VAL A 175 19.90 -4.08 -3.60
C VAL A 175 20.96 -3.49 -2.67
N GLY A 176 20.84 -3.75 -1.39
CA GLY A 176 21.75 -3.23 -0.38
C GLY A 176 21.89 -4.17 0.81
N ARG A 177 22.47 -3.65 1.88
CA ARG A 177 22.66 -4.39 3.13
C ARG A 177 21.34 -4.86 3.75
N PHE A 178 20.31 -4.02 3.67
CA PHE A 178 18.97 -4.31 4.18
C PHE A 178 18.04 -4.67 3.03
N LEU A 179 17.05 -5.51 3.32
CA LEU A 179 16.02 -5.87 2.36
C LEU A 179 15.03 -4.73 2.20
N GLU A 180 14.97 -4.15 1.01
CA GLU A 180 14.02 -3.08 0.66
C GLU A 180 12.59 -3.65 0.57
N HIS A 181 11.87 -3.64 1.71
CA HIS A 181 10.62 -4.36 1.87
C HIS A 181 9.37 -3.46 1.88
N SER A 182 9.53 -2.16 2.11
CA SER A 182 8.40 -1.23 2.11
C SER A 182 7.69 -1.17 0.76
N ARG A 183 6.35 -1.01 0.79
CA ARG A 183 5.55 -0.76 -0.42
C ARG A 183 4.92 0.61 -0.29
N ILE A 184 5.13 1.41 -1.32
CA ILE A 184 4.67 2.81 -1.38
C ILE A 184 4.10 3.04 -2.78
N TYR A 185 2.92 3.60 -2.85
CA TYR A 185 2.24 3.97 -4.09
C TYR A 185 1.94 5.46 -4.07
N CYS A 186 2.55 6.22 -4.97
CA CYS A 186 2.44 7.66 -5.06
C CYS A 186 1.85 8.04 -6.43
N PHE A 187 0.79 8.83 -6.41
CA PHE A 187 0.06 9.28 -7.59
C PHE A 187 -0.06 10.80 -7.59
N GLY A 188 0.29 11.42 -8.70
CA GLY A 188 0.22 12.87 -8.90
C GLY A 188 1.41 13.64 -8.32
N GLU A 189 1.32 14.96 -8.44
CA GLU A 189 2.34 15.92 -8.02
C GLU A 189 1.73 17.06 -7.17
N GLY A 190 2.59 17.82 -6.49
CA GLY A 190 2.20 19.00 -5.75
C GLY A 190 1.18 18.72 -4.64
N LYS A 191 0.15 19.58 -4.54
CA LYS A 191 -0.85 19.51 -3.47
C LYS A 191 -1.86 18.37 -3.61
N GLU A 192 -2.11 17.95 -4.85
CA GLU A 192 -3.08 16.89 -5.19
C GLU A 192 -2.46 15.48 -5.13
N ARG A 193 -1.19 15.38 -4.74
CA ARG A 193 -0.48 14.11 -4.61
C ARG A 193 -1.13 13.24 -3.54
N LYS A 194 -1.32 11.96 -3.89
CA LYS A 194 -1.79 10.91 -2.99
C LYS A 194 -0.68 9.90 -2.76
N ILE A 195 -0.34 9.60 -1.52
CA ILE A 195 0.62 8.55 -1.16
C ILE A 195 -0.07 7.52 -0.28
N TYR A 196 0.15 6.26 -0.61
CA TYR A 196 -0.27 5.11 0.20
C TYR A 196 0.96 4.30 0.61
N ILE A 197 1.01 3.85 1.86
CA ILE A 197 1.87 2.74 2.27
C ILE A 197 1.05 1.47 2.36
N SER A 198 1.62 0.31 2.00
CA SER A 198 0.85 -0.92 1.88
C SER A 198 1.60 -2.15 2.38
N SER A 199 0.84 -3.15 2.80
CA SER A 199 1.35 -4.51 3.02
C SER A 199 1.42 -5.34 1.74
N ALA A 200 0.74 -4.92 0.66
CA ALA A 200 0.60 -5.65 -0.60
C ALA A 200 1.64 -5.26 -1.64
N ASP A 201 2.13 -6.26 -2.37
CA ASP A 201 2.74 -6.09 -3.69
C ASP A 201 1.66 -6.11 -4.78
N LEU A 202 1.99 -5.64 -5.99
CA LEU A 202 1.10 -5.73 -7.15
C LEU A 202 1.20 -7.11 -7.81
N MET A 203 0.77 -8.11 -7.06
CA MET A 203 0.68 -9.51 -7.48
C MET A 203 -0.77 -9.98 -7.31
N THR A 204 -1.31 -10.73 -8.28
CA THR A 204 -2.69 -11.25 -8.23
C THR A 204 -2.99 -12.00 -6.92
N ARG A 205 -2.03 -12.78 -6.41
CA ARG A 205 -2.21 -13.46 -5.12
C ARG A 205 -2.37 -12.50 -3.93
N ASN A 206 -1.75 -11.30 -3.97
CA ASN A 206 -1.87 -10.30 -2.90
C ASN A 206 -3.20 -9.58 -3.00
N THR A 207 -3.59 -9.19 -4.20
CA THR A 207 -4.79 -8.39 -4.43
C THR A 207 -6.09 -9.20 -4.37
N ASP A 208 -6.05 -10.53 -4.69
CA ASP A 208 -7.25 -11.35 -4.87
C ASP A 208 -7.36 -12.51 -3.87
N LYS A 209 -6.24 -12.96 -3.26
CA LYS A 209 -6.19 -14.16 -2.40
C LYS A 209 -5.66 -13.88 -0.99
N ARG A 210 -5.45 -12.61 -0.66
CA ARG A 210 -4.98 -12.20 0.67
C ARG A 210 -5.83 -11.06 1.22
N VAL A 211 -5.80 -10.93 2.54
CA VAL A 211 -6.23 -9.71 3.21
C VAL A 211 -5.01 -8.83 3.39
N GLU A 212 -4.97 -7.73 2.65
CA GLU A 212 -3.90 -6.74 2.63
C GLU A 212 -4.50 -5.35 2.86
N ILE A 213 -3.69 -4.42 3.34
CA ILE A 213 -4.11 -3.03 3.60
C ILE A 213 -3.17 -2.07 2.89
N ALA A 214 -3.73 -1.02 2.28
CA ALA A 214 -3.03 0.21 1.95
C ALA A 214 -3.70 1.37 2.69
N THR A 215 -2.90 2.21 3.34
CA THR A 215 -3.35 3.38 4.08
C THR A 215 -2.83 4.65 3.44
N PRO A 216 -3.67 5.70 3.28
CA PRO A 216 -3.20 6.99 2.80
C PRO A 216 -2.32 7.67 3.86
N VAL A 217 -1.33 8.43 3.39
CA VAL A 217 -0.51 9.31 4.22
C VAL A 217 -1.19 10.68 4.27
N MET A 218 -1.90 10.98 5.36
CA MET A 218 -2.72 12.19 5.47
C MET A 218 -1.90 13.43 5.87
N ASP A 219 -0.86 13.26 6.69
CA ASP A 219 0.01 14.35 7.12
C ASP A 219 0.91 14.82 5.97
N LYS A 220 0.79 16.11 5.60
CA LYS A 220 1.53 16.69 4.47
C LYS A 220 3.04 16.78 4.70
N ALA A 221 3.50 16.89 5.94
CA ALA A 221 4.92 16.91 6.25
C ALA A 221 5.54 15.52 6.12
N ILE A 222 4.82 14.49 6.58
CA ILE A 222 5.22 13.08 6.41
C ILE A 222 5.17 12.70 4.93
N GLU A 223 4.09 13.10 4.22
CA GLU A 223 3.96 12.91 2.77
C GLU A 223 5.16 13.47 2.01
N ALA A 224 5.57 14.72 2.33
CA ALA A 224 6.71 15.37 1.69
C ALA A 224 8.04 14.62 1.96
N LYS A 225 8.23 14.10 3.17
CA LYS A 225 9.41 13.28 3.52
C LYS A 225 9.45 11.98 2.72
N ILE A 226 8.35 11.25 2.65
CA ILE A 226 8.25 9.99 1.89
C ILE A 226 8.49 10.27 0.40
N TYR A 227 7.87 11.32 -0.14
CA TYR A 227 8.07 11.72 -1.54
C TYR A 227 9.52 12.07 -1.85
N GLY A 228 10.17 12.85 -0.97
CA GLY A 228 11.60 13.18 -1.10
C GLY A 228 12.48 11.93 -1.13
N CYS A 229 12.21 10.95 -0.25
CA CYS A 229 12.92 9.67 -0.27
C CYS A 229 12.69 8.89 -1.58
N LEU A 230 11.45 8.86 -2.09
CA LEU A 230 11.14 8.19 -3.35
C LEU A 230 11.85 8.85 -4.54
N LEU A 231 11.90 10.18 -4.60
CA LEU A 231 12.62 10.90 -5.65
C LEU A 231 14.13 10.65 -5.62
N TYR A 232 14.73 10.59 -4.43
CA TYR A 232 16.14 10.28 -4.28
C TYR A 232 16.49 8.86 -4.74
N THR A 233 15.58 7.92 -4.55
CA THR A 233 15.76 6.50 -4.91
C THR A 233 15.19 6.14 -6.27
N SER A 234 14.38 7.02 -6.91
CA SER A 234 13.86 6.78 -8.26
C SER A 234 14.89 7.14 -9.33
N PRO A 235 14.83 6.52 -10.52
CA PRO A 235 15.76 6.84 -11.60
C PRO A 235 15.67 8.33 -11.99
N SER A 236 16.83 9.00 -12.04
CA SER A 236 16.90 10.37 -12.53
C SER A 236 16.62 10.43 -14.03
N PRO A 237 15.97 11.50 -14.54
CA PRO A 237 15.84 11.72 -15.97
C PRO A 237 17.18 11.88 -16.72
N ARG A 238 18.31 11.99 -16.00
CA ARG A 238 19.62 12.32 -16.55
C ARG A 238 20.67 11.21 -16.46
N ASP A 239 20.28 10.02 -15.94
CA ASP A 239 21.17 8.86 -15.83
C ASP A 239 20.87 7.81 -16.91
#